data_07879b3042ba0768d0dee7d3609d20d0
#
_entry.id   07879b3042ba0768d0dee7d3609d20d0
#
_cell.length_a   1.000
_cell.length_b   1.000
_cell.length_c   1.000
_cell.angle_alpha   90.00
_cell.angle_beta   90.00
_cell.angle_gamma   90.00
#
_symmetry.space_group_name_H-M   'P 1'
#
loop_
_entity.id
_entity.type
_entity.pdbx_description
1 polymer ?
#
loop_
_entity_poly.entity_id
_entity_poly.type
_entity_poly.pdbx_seq_one_letter_code
_entity_poly.pdbx_strand_id
1 'polypeptide(L)'
;ALFVFLTLFEKAASWVFWDEFQSAFNFIAVDYLVYTHEVIANINESYPMGWILSALLLLTAVIVYAGRRFLFPAPASPHFGRRLFSTAVYALVCLLAYHNVDISRLEVTSNRYNNELAKEGTYSLFSAFLKNELPYKDFYIMHDEAQNLRI
;
A
#
# COMPACT_ATOMS: atom_id res chain seq x y z
N ALA A 1 3.01 15.74 10.78
CA ALA A 1 2.85 16.26 9.40
C ALA A 1 3.25 15.21 8.35
N LEU A 2 4.49 14.70 8.39
CA LEU A 2 4.98 13.73 7.39
C LEU A 2 4.09 12.49 7.27
N PHE A 3 3.71 11.88 8.37
CA PHE A 3 2.82 10.70 8.36
C PHE A 3 1.48 11.00 7.68
N VAL A 4 0.86 12.13 7.99
CA VAL A 4 -0.41 12.54 7.36
C VAL A 4 -0.22 12.75 5.85
N PHE A 5 0.87 13.40 5.46
CA PHE A 5 1.18 13.59 4.04
C PHE A 5 1.37 12.26 3.30
N LEU A 6 2.16 11.35 3.86
CA LEU A 6 2.42 10.03 3.25
C LEU A 6 1.13 9.22 3.12
N THR A 7 0.25 9.26 4.13
CA THR A 7 -1.05 8.58 4.05
C THR A 7 -1.94 9.17 2.97
N LEU A 8 -2.01 10.50 2.86
CA LEU A 8 -2.80 11.15 1.81
C LEU A 8 -2.21 10.88 0.42
N PHE A 9 -0.90 10.93 0.30
CA PHE A 9 -0.20 10.63 -0.95
C PHE A 9 -0.45 9.19 -1.40
N GLU A 10 -0.34 8.23 -0.49
CA GLU A 10 -0.64 6.83 -0.77
C GLU A 10 -2.08 6.63 -1.24
N LYS A 11 -3.06 7.26 -0.59
CA LYS A 11 -4.46 7.17 -1.02
C LYS A 11 -4.69 7.80 -2.39
N ALA A 12 -4.06 8.92 -2.68
CA ALA A 12 -4.13 9.54 -4.01
C ALA A 12 -3.48 8.65 -5.08
N ALA A 13 -2.30 8.08 -4.79
CA ALA A 13 -1.61 7.15 -5.69
C ALA A 13 -2.43 5.86 -5.92
N SER A 14 -3.02 5.30 -4.86
CA SER A 14 -3.89 4.13 -4.92
C SER A 14 -5.12 4.39 -5.80
N TRP A 15 -5.70 5.58 -5.70
CA TRP A 15 -6.85 5.98 -6.51
C TRP A 15 -6.48 6.13 -7.99
N VAL A 16 -5.36 6.80 -8.30
CA VAL A 16 -4.86 6.94 -9.69
C VAL A 16 -4.54 5.57 -10.29
N PHE A 17 -3.88 4.70 -9.52
CA PHE A 17 -3.58 3.34 -9.95
C PHE A 17 -4.86 2.53 -10.23
N TRP A 18 -5.87 2.70 -9.37
CA TRP A 18 -7.17 2.06 -9.58
C TRP A 18 -7.86 2.55 -10.86
N ASP A 19 -7.81 3.84 -11.13
CA ASP A 19 -8.41 4.42 -12.34
C ASP A 19 -7.80 3.84 -13.61
N GLU A 20 -6.47 3.63 -13.60
CA GLU A 20 -5.73 3.09 -14.74
C GLU A 20 -5.86 1.56 -14.90
N PHE A 21 -5.75 0.82 -13.80
CA PHE A 21 -5.61 -0.65 -13.84
C PHE A 21 -6.84 -1.42 -13.34
N GLN A 22 -7.85 -0.76 -12.79
CA GLN A 22 -9.05 -1.36 -12.20
C GLN A 22 -8.73 -2.45 -11.17
N SER A 23 -7.62 -2.30 -10.47
CA SER A 23 -7.13 -3.23 -9.44
C SER A 23 -6.42 -2.49 -8.32
N ALA A 24 -6.33 -3.11 -7.14
CA ALA A 24 -5.45 -2.64 -6.06
C ALA A 24 -3.98 -2.75 -6.50
N PHE A 25 -3.07 -2.12 -5.75
CA PHE A 25 -1.64 -2.25 -6.01
C PHE A 25 -1.23 -3.72 -6.09
N ASN A 26 -0.52 -4.06 -7.14
CA ASN A 26 -0.07 -5.41 -7.46
C ASN A 26 1.38 -5.37 -7.98
N PHE A 27 1.83 -6.44 -8.62
CA PHE A 27 3.19 -6.52 -9.17
C PHE A 27 3.51 -5.40 -10.19
N ILE A 28 2.52 -4.87 -10.93
CA ILE A 28 2.72 -3.75 -11.86
C ILE A 28 3.16 -2.50 -11.09
N ALA A 29 2.58 -2.23 -9.91
CA ALA A 29 3.00 -1.12 -9.07
C ALA A 29 4.45 -1.30 -8.57
N VAL A 30 4.86 -2.54 -8.30
CA VAL A 30 6.25 -2.86 -7.93
C VAL A 30 7.19 -2.62 -9.10
N ASP A 31 6.82 -3.05 -10.31
CA ASP A 31 7.60 -2.80 -11.53
C ASP A 31 7.77 -1.29 -11.80
N TYR A 32 6.72 -0.50 -11.54
CA TYR A 32 6.78 0.96 -11.63
C TYR A 32 7.77 1.60 -10.65
N LEU A 33 8.00 0.97 -9.50
CA LEU A 33 9.05 1.43 -8.58
C LEU A 33 10.46 1.08 -9.09
N VAL A 34 10.60 0.01 -9.86
CA VAL A 34 11.89 -0.39 -10.47
C VAL A 34 12.23 0.52 -11.66
N TYR A 35 11.27 0.80 -12.53
CA TYR A 35 11.44 1.65 -13.72
C TYR A 35 11.06 3.11 -13.46
N THR A 36 11.54 3.66 -12.36
CA THR A 36 11.11 4.96 -11.81
C THR A 36 11.21 6.12 -12.80
N HIS A 37 12.25 6.16 -13.64
CA HIS A 37 12.46 7.29 -14.56
C HIS A 37 11.41 7.39 -15.66
N GLU A 38 11.09 6.28 -16.30
CA GLU A 38 10.08 6.22 -17.36
C GLU A 38 8.69 6.49 -16.80
N VAL A 39 8.41 5.95 -15.61
CA VAL A 39 7.12 6.13 -14.94
C VAL A 39 6.91 7.57 -14.50
N ILE A 40 7.91 8.24 -13.93
CA ILE A 40 7.82 9.65 -13.54
C ILE A 40 7.56 10.53 -14.76
N ALA A 41 8.22 10.27 -15.89
CA ALA A 41 7.99 11.00 -17.12
C ALA A 41 6.53 10.86 -17.58
N ASN A 42 6.03 9.62 -17.67
CA ASN A 42 4.64 9.31 -18.05
C ASN A 42 3.61 9.96 -17.12
N ILE A 43 3.83 9.88 -15.81
CA ILE A 43 2.92 10.48 -14.82
C ILE A 43 2.89 12.00 -14.99
N ASN A 44 4.03 12.65 -15.20
CA ASN A 44 4.09 14.10 -15.39
C ASN A 44 3.43 14.57 -16.70
N GLU A 45 3.41 13.72 -17.74
CA GLU A 45 2.70 14.00 -18.99
C GLU A 45 1.18 13.81 -18.84
N SER A 46 0.76 12.80 -18.07
CA SER A 46 -0.64 12.43 -17.93
C SER A 46 -1.38 13.23 -16.86
N TYR A 47 -0.69 13.65 -15.80
CA TYR A 47 -1.30 14.29 -14.64
C TYR A 47 -0.60 15.62 -14.27
N PRO A 48 -1.35 16.63 -13.86
CA PRO A 48 -0.77 17.92 -13.39
C PRO A 48 -0.16 17.76 -11.98
N MET A 49 0.97 17.03 -11.87
CA MET A 49 1.56 16.63 -10.60
C MET A 49 1.85 17.80 -9.65
N GLY A 50 2.23 18.96 -10.19
CA GLY A 50 2.45 20.17 -9.38
C GLY A 50 1.21 20.60 -8.61
N TRP A 51 0.05 20.57 -9.25
CA TRP A 51 -1.23 20.91 -8.59
C TRP A 51 -1.65 19.85 -7.58
N ILE A 52 -1.49 18.57 -7.91
CA ILE A 52 -1.84 17.44 -7.03
C ILE A 52 -1.00 17.48 -5.75
N LEU A 53 0.33 17.64 -5.89
CA LEU A 53 1.22 17.71 -4.73
C LEU A 53 0.96 18.97 -3.88
N SER A 54 0.68 20.11 -4.51
CA SER A 54 0.33 21.34 -3.80
C SER A 54 -0.98 21.18 -3.01
N ALA A 55 -1.99 20.56 -3.61
CA ALA A 55 -3.26 20.28 -2.94
C ALA A 55 -3.08 19.32 -1.75
N LEU A 56 -2.27 18.26 -1.90
CA LEU A 56 -1.95 17.34 -0.83
C LEU A 56 -1.19 18.00 0.33
N LEU A 57 -0.25 18.89 0.01
CA LEU A 57 0.47 19.67 1.03
C LEU A 57 -0.48 20.62 1.78
N LEU A 58 -1.35 21.30 1.06
CA LEU A 58 -2.34 22.20 1.66
C LEU A 58 -3.30 21.41 2.57
N LEU A 59 -3.83 20.28 2.08
CA LEU A 59 -4.72 19.42 2.85
C LEU A 59 -4.01 18.87 4.10
N THR A 60 -2.76 18.46 3.96
CA THR A 60 -1.92 18.04 5.10
C THR A 60 -1.80 19.16 6.13
N ALA A 61 -1.51 20.40 5.70
CA ALA A 61 -1.39 21.54 6.58
C ALA A 61 -2.70 21.83 7.32
N VAL A 62 -3.84 21.78 6.62
CA VAL A 62 -5.18 21.94 7.20
C VAL A 62 -5.47 20.88 8.25
N ILE A 63 -5.24 19.59 7.93
CA ILE A 63 -5.49 18.48 8.85
C ILE A 63 -4.60 18.61 10.10
N VAL A 64 -3.30 18.89 9.93
CA VAL A 64 -2.37 19.03 11.05
C VAL A 64 -2.74 20.26 11.91
N TYR A 65 -3.12 21.36 11.28
CA TYR A 65 -3.54 22.58 11.99
C TYR A 65 -4.84 22.34 12.77
N ALA A 66 -5.86 21.77 12.15
CA ALA A 66 -7.14 21.48 12.78
C ALA A 66 -6.99 20.41 13.89
N GLY A 67 -6.19 19.40 13.61
CA GLY A 67 -5.92 18.28 14.53
C GLY A 67 -4.86 18.54 15.59
N ARG A 68 -4.19 19.72 15.55
CA ARG A 68 -3.03 20.01 16.44
C ARG A 68 -3.31 19.77 17.93
N ARG A 69 -4.52 20.03 18.35
CA ARG A 69 -4.96 19.88 19.76
C ARG A 69 -5.03 18.42 20.18
N PHE A 70 -5.32 17.52 19.22
CA PHE A 70 -5.41 16.08 19.43
C PHE A 70 -4.08 15.38 19.12
N LEU A 71 -3.38 15.85 18.07
CA LEU A 71 -2.13 15.25 17.60
C LEU A 71 -0.93 15.61 18.47
N PHE A 72 -0.98 16.78 19.12
CA PHE A 72 0.09 17.26 19.99
C PHE A 72 -0.49 17.64 21.37
N PRO A 73 -1.00 16.66 22.13
CA PRO A 73 -1.42 16.93 23.51
C PRO A 73 -0.21 17.40 24.31
N ALA A 74 -0.48 18.27 25.31
CA ALA A 74 0.55 18.73 26.22
C ALA A 74 1.28 17.50 26.83
N PRO A 75 2.60 17.55 26.96
CA PRO A 75 3.38 16.39 27.41
C PRO A 75 3.04 16.04 28.87
N ALA A 76 2.08 15.14 29.03
CA ALA A 76 2.00 14.40 30.27
C ALA A 76 3.18 13.43 30.25
N SER A 77 4.10 13.53 31.21
CA SER A 77 5.20 12.57 31.36
C SER A 77 4.66 11.29 32.01
N PRO A 78 4.18 10.31 31.25
CA PRO A 78 3.72 9.06 31.85
C PRO A 78 4.92 8.34 32.46
N HIS A 79 4.73 7.70 33.62
CA HIS A 79 5.74 6.84 34.24
C HIS A 79 6.26 5.82 33.25
N PHE A 80 7.56 5.50 33.32
CA PHE A 80 8.23 4.56 32.41
C PHE A 80 7.46 3.24 32.24
N GLY A 81 6.92 2.67 33.32
CA GLY A 81 6.12 1.44 33.26
C GLY A 81 4.87 1.56 32.36
N ARG A 82 4.20 2.71 32.37
CA ARG A 82 3.02 2.94 31.50
C ARG A 82 3.41 3.04 30.04
N ARG A 83 4.55 3.63 29.72
CA ARG A 83 5.10 3.68 28.35
C ARG A 83 5.47 2.27 27.87
N LEU A 84 6.20 1.53 28.68
CA LEU A 84 6.61 0.17 28.38
C LEU A 84 5.38 -0.73 28.12
N PHE A 85 4.37 -0.65 29.00
CA PHE A 85 3.13 -1.41 28.84
C PHE A 85 2.40 -1.06 27.53
N SER A 86 2.21 0.23 27.25
CA SER A 86 1.54 0.65 26.00
C SER A 86 2.31 0.23 24.76
N THR A 87 3.64 0.30 24.78
CA THR A 87 4.49 -0.16 23.66
C THR A 87 4.40 -1.68 23.49
N ALA A 88 4.41 -2.43 24.59
CA ALA A 88 4.27 -3.89 24.55
C ALA A 88 2.90 -4.32 23.99
N VAL A 89 1.82 -3.66 24.42
CA VAL A 89 0.47 -3.92 23.87
C VAL A 89 0.41 -3.60 22.38
N TYR A 90 0.98 -2.47 21.97
CA TYR A 90 1.04 -2.10 20.55
C TYR A 90 1.83 -3.12 19.72
N ALA A 91 3.00 -3.52 20.20
CA ALA A 91 3.82 -4.54 19.54
C ALA A 91 3.09 -5.90 19.43
N LEU A 92 2.37 -6.30 20.49
CA LEU A 92 1.55 -7.51 20.48
C LEU A 92 0.43 -7.43 19.43
N VAL A 93 -0.28 -6.31 19.35
CA VAL A 93 -1.32 -6.08 18.34
C VAL A 93 -0.73 -6.15 16.93
N CYS A 94 0.42 -5.52 16.68
CA CYS A 94 1.12 -5.59 15.40
C CYS A 94 1.52 -7.04 15.03
N LEU A 95 2.03 -7.81 15.98
CA LEU A 95 2.37 -9.22 15.77
C LEU A 95 1.15 -10.07 15.47
N LEU A 96 0.05 -9.87 16.20
CA LEU A 96 -1.20 -10.57 15.94
C LEU A 96 -1.77 -10.20 14.57
N ALA A 97 -1.71 -8.92 14.19
CA ALA A 97 -2.13 -8.47 12.87
C ALA A 97 -1.26 -9.14 11.77
N TYR A 98 0.06 -9.13 11.93
CA TYR A 98 0.98 -9.75 10.98
C TYR A 98 0.69 -11.24 10.76
N HIS A 99 0.35 -11.98 11.82
CA HIS A 99 0.03 -13.41 11.72
C HIS A 99 -1.36 -13.72 11.17
N ASN A 100 -2.34 -12.83 11.36
CA ASN A 100 -3.73 -13.10 11.02
C ASN A 100 -4.21 -12.42 9.74
N VAL A 101 -3.54 -11.34 9.32
CA VAL A 101 -3.91 -10.62 8.10
C VAL A 101 -3.20 -11.23 6.90
N ASP A 102 -3.97 -11.88 6.03
CA ASP A 102 -3.50 -12.38 4.75
C ASP A 102 -4.42 -11.86 3.64
N ILE A 103 -3.83 -11.41 2.55
CA ILE A 103 -4.55 -10.86 1.40
C ILE A 103 -5.47 -11.88 0.74
N SER A 104 -5.10 -13.17 0.79
CA SER A 104 -5.90 -14.28 0.26
C SER A 104 -7.24 -14.45 0.97
N ARG A 105 -7.34 -14.01 2.23
CA ARG A 105 -8.59 -14.05 3.01
C ARG A 105 -9.58 -12.96 2.61
N LEU A 106 -9.17 -11.98 1.82
CA LEU A 106 -10.02 -10.92 1.29
C LEU A 106 -10.76 -11.34 0.01
N GLU A 107 -10.38 -12.47 -0.57
CA GLU A 107 -11.06 -13.04 -1.74
C GLU A 107 -12.29 -13.85 -1.31
N VAL A 108 -13.30 -13.14 -0.79
CA VAL A 108 -14.51 -13.74 -0.16
C VAL A 108 -15.64 -13.91 -1.17
N THR A 109 -15.55 -13.27 -2.35
CA THR A 109 -16.61 -13.28 -3.35
C THR A 109 -16.13 -13.88 -4.67
N SER A 110 -17.07 -14.41 -5.46
CA SER A 110 -16.77 -14.87 -6.82
C SER A 110 -16.55 -13.72 -7.79
N ASN A 111 -16.83 -12.49 -7.39
CA ASN A 111 -16.64 -11.28 -8.20
C ASN A 111 -15.25 -10.70 -7.92
N ARG A 112 -14.35 -10.80 -8.92
CA ARG A 112 -12.99 -10.28 -8.86
C ARG A 112 -12.94 -8.78 -8.51
N TYR A 113 -13.84 -7.98 -9.07
CA TYR A 113 -13.89 -6.54 -8.82
C TYR A 113 -14.16 -6.22 -7.34
N ASN A 114 -15.08 -6.95 -6.71
CA ASN A 114 -15.38 -6.77 -5.29
C ASN A 114 -14.21 -7.21 -4.41
N ASN A 115 -13.50 -8.26 -4.81
CA ASN A 115 -12.31 -8.71 -4.07
C ASN A 115 -11.18 -7.69 -4.17
N GLU A 116 -10.97 -7.08 -5.35
CA GLU A 116 -9.98 -6.00 -5.51
C GLU A 116 -10.33 -4.76 -4.69
N LEU A 117 -11.62 -4.37 -4.63
CA LEU A 117 -12.08 -3.25 -3.79
C LEU A 117 -11.87 -3.48 -2.29
N ALA A 118 -11.89 -4.73 -1.86
CA ALA A 118 -11.67 -5.08 -0.45
C ALA A 118 -10.19 -4.99 -0.02
N LYS A 119 -9.26 -4.94 -0.99
CA LYS A 119 -7.82 -4.87 -0.71
C LYS A 119 -7.42 -3.45 -0.36
N GLU A 120 -6.66 -3.31 0.71
CA GLU A 120 -6.08 -2.02 1.11
C GLU A 120 -4.77 -1.78 0.33
N GLY A 121 -4.61 -0.57 -0.23
CA GLY A 121 -3.53 -0.25 -1.17
C GLY A 121 -2.13 -0.46 -0.60
N THR A 122 -1.84 0.08 0.58
CA THR A 122 -0.52 -0.04 1.22
C THR A 122 -0.16 -1.52 1.47
N TYR A 123 -1.11 -2.27 2.04
CA TYR A 123 -0.88 -3.69 2.33
C TYR A 123 -0.69 -4.50 1.03
N SER A 124 -1.48 -4.19 0.00
CA SER A 124 -1.37 -4.83 -1.32
C SER A 124 -0.01 -4.58 -1.96
N LEU A 125 0.50 -3.35 -1.89
CA LEU A 125 1.82 -2.99 -2.40
C LEU A 125 2.94 -3.78 -1.69
N PHE A 126 2.94 -3.80 -0.37
CA PHE A 126 3.93 -4.55 0.40
C PHE A 126 3.82 -6.06 0.18
N SER A 127 2.61 -6.58 0.09
CA SER A 127 2.39 -8.00 -0.22
C SER A 127 2.91 -8.37 -1.60
N ALA A 128 2.65 -7.53 -2.61
CA ALA A 128 3.18 -7.72 -3.96
C ALA A 128 4.71 -7.65 -3.99
N PHE A 129 5.31 -6.70 -3.26
CA PHE A 129 6.76 -6.56 -3.16
C PHE A 129 7.43 -7.78 -2.51
N LEU A 130 6.85 -8.30 -1.42
CA LEU A 130 7.39 -9.47 -0.71
C LEU A 130 7.16 -10.77 -1.45
N LYS A 131 6.05 -10.89 -2.17
CA LYS A 131 5.68 -12.07 -2.95
C LYS A 131 6.15 -12.00 -4.39
N ASN A 132 7.02 -11.08 -4.77
CA ASN A 132 7.44 -10.73 -6.13
C ASN A 132 7.87 -11.96 -6.99
N GLU A 133 7.05 -12.97 -7.00
CA GLU A 133 7.09 -14.13 -7.87
C GLU A 133 5.88 -14.02 -8.80
N LEU A 134 6.14 -13.71 -10.08
CA LEU A 134 5.14 -13.98 -11.11
C LEU A 134 4.77 -15.47 -11.00
N PRO A 135 3.51 -15.82 -10.77
CA PRO A 135 3.10 -17.22 -10.87
C PRO A 135 3.15 -17.62 -12.35
N TYR A 136 4.35 -17.93 -12.85
CA TYR A 136 4.58 -18.32 -14.24
C TYR A 136 3.60 -19.38 -14.73
N LYS A 137 3.13 -20.24 -13.82
CA LYS A 137 2.15 -21.30 -14.12
C LYS A 137 0.78 -20.76 -14.57
N ASP A 138 0.40 -19.55 -14.16
CA ASP A 138 -0.89 -18.95 -14.49
C ASP A 138 -0.85 -18.19 -15.83
N PHE A 139 0.35 -17.84 -16.29
CA PHE A 139 0.57 -17.06 -17.52
C PHE A 139 1.17 -17.86 -18.68
N TYR A 140 1.84 -18.96 -18.38
CA TYR A 140 2.47 -19.81 -19.38
C TYR A 140 1.99 -21.25 -19.28
N ILE A 141 1.66 -21.83 -20.44
CA ILE A 141 1.38 -23.27 -20.53
C ILE A 141 2.71 -23.99 -20.27
N MET A 142 2.87 -24.46 -19.04
CA MET A 142 4.04 -25.24 -18.64
C MET A 142 3.86 -26.68 -19.20
N HIS A 143 4.71 -27.07 -20.13
CA HIS A 143 4.84 -28.47 -20.49
C HIS A 143 5.52 -29.23 -19.35
N ASP A 144 5.05 -30.43 -19.09
CA ASP A 144 5.63 -31.33 -18.07
C ASP A 144 7.11 -31.58 -18.40
N GLU A 145 7.98 -31.54 -17.37
CA GLU A 145 9.44 -31.75 -17.58
C GLU A 145 9.75 -33.01 -18.39
N ALA A 146 8.91 -34.04 -18.26
CA ALA A 146 8.99 -35.29 -19.01
C ALA A 146 8.73 -35.11 -20.52
N GLN A 147 8.08 -34.06 -20.97
CA GLN A 147 7.85 -33.77 -22.38
C GLN A 147 8.99 -32.94 -22.99
N ASN A 148 9.66 -32.10 -22.19
CA ASN A 148 10.80 -31.28 -22.66
C ASN A 148 12.07 -32.11 -22.90
N LEU A 149 12.18 -33.29 -22.29
CA LEU A 149 13.32 -34.21 -22.46
C LEU A 149 13.17 -35.14 -23.67
N ARG A 150 12.09 -35.04 -24.45
CA ARG A 150 11.82 -35.89 -25.65
C ARG A 150 12.02 -35.18 -26.97
N ILE A 151 12.62 -33.99 -26.97
CA ILE A 151 13.02 -33.27 -28.19
C ILE A 151 14.61 -33.35 -28.29
#